data_d6c1c89cdcc4b8cc8593b0d2fd072bc4
#
_entry.id   d6c1c89cdcc4b8cc8593b0d2fd072bc4
#
_cell.length_a   1.000
_cell.length_b   1.000
_cell.length_c   1.000
_cell.angle_alpha   90.00
_cell.angle_beta   90.00
_cell.angle_gamma   90.00
#
_symmetry.space_group_name_H-M   'P 1'
#
loop_
_entity.id
_entity.type
_entity.pdbx_description
1 polymer ?
#
loop_
_entity_poly.entity_id
_entity_poly.type
_entity_poly.pdbx_seq_one_letter_code
_entity_poly.pdbx_strand_id
1 'polypeptide(L)' 'MPMRLDELPLTSERLERALVLLAYFIELDGDVHLPMYEKFETELAELKTKEAAKHRARKRLESYFSEGGGLKAIR' A
#
# COMPACT_ATOMS: atom_id res chain seq x y z
N MET A 1 16.09 18.58 -10.31
CA MET A 1 16.34 17.26 -10.87
C MET A 1 15.12 16.39 -10.74
N PRO A 2 14.54 15.99 -11.83
CA PRO A 2 13.32 15.18 -11.71
C PRO A 2 13.63 13.78 -11.19
N MET A 3 12.72 13.28 -10.40
CA MET A 3 12.82 11.95 -9.88
C MET A 3 12.38 10.95 -10.94
N ARG A 4 13.09 9.85 -11.05
CA ARG A 4 12.66 8.83 -11.98
C ARG A 4 11.46 8.08 -11.42
N LEU A 5 10.66 7.55 -12.32
CA LEU A 5 9.44 6.87 -11.90
C LEU A 5 9.73 5.68 -10.99
N ASP A 6 10.80 4.95 -11.27
CA ASP A 6 11.11 3.79 -10.46
C ASP A 6 11.67 4.15 -9.10
N GLU A 7 11.96 5.42 -8.87
CA GLU A 7 12.42 5.89 -7.56
C GLU A 7 11.29 6.44 -6.71
N LEU A 8 10.09 6.57 -7.27
CA LEU A 8 8.97 7.06 -6.51
C LEU A 8 8.47 5.98 -5.56
N PRO A 9 8.12 6.37 -4.33
CA PRO A 9 7.57 5.37 -3.43
C PRO A 9 6.25 4.83 -3.96
N LEU A 10 6.07 3.53 -3.81
CA LEU A 10 4.86 2.87 -4.24
C LEU A 10 3.86 2.92 -3.10
N THR A 11 2.81 3.70 -3.27
CA THR A 11 1.79 3.87 -2.24
C THR A 11 0.47 3.32 -2.75
N SER A 12 -0.43 3.00 -1.81
CA SER A 12 -1.74 2.51 -2.20
C SER A 12 -2.48 3.53 -3.05
N GLU A 13 -2.30 4.82 -2.74
CA GLU A 13 -2.96 5.85 -3.52
C GLU A 13 -2.49 5.88 -4.96
N ARG A 14 -1.18 5.72 -5.16
CA ARG A 14 -0.63 5.69 -6.51
C ARG A 14 -1.09 4.45 -7.28
N LEU A 15 -1.15 3.32 -6.60
CA LEU A 15 -1.64 2.10 -7.23
C LEU A 15 -3.10 2.21 -7.59
N GLU A 16 -3.90 2.83 -6.75
CA GLU A 16 -5.31 3.01 -7.06
C GLU A 16 -5.50 3.90 -8.27
N ARG A 17 -4.72 4.95 -8.38
CA ARG A 17 -4.79 5.82 -9.56
C ARG A 17 -4.38 5.07 -10.82
N ALA A 18 -3.33 4.27 -10.72
CA ALA A 18 -2.90 3.48 -11.87
C ALA A 18 -3.98 2.49 -12.27
N LEU A 19 -4.67 1.90 -11.31
CA LEU A 19 -5.74 0.97 -11.61
C LEU A 19 -6.90 1.65 -12.32
N VAL A 20 -7.22 2.88 -11.92
CA VAL A 20 -8.28 3.62 -12.61
C VAL A 20 -7.91 3.85 -14.06
N LEU A 21 -6.67 4.25 -14.30
CA LEU A 21 -6.21 4.46 -15.67
C LEU A 21 -6.21 3.18 -16.48
N LEU A 22 -5.77 2.09 -15.87
CA LEU A 22 -5.77 0.80 -16.57
C LEU A 22 -7.18 0.34 -16.86
N ALA A 23 -8.12 0.57 -15.93
CA ALA A 23 -9.51 0.24 -16.19
C ALA A 23 -10.03 1.01 -17.39
N TYR A 24 -9.68 2.28 -17.49
CA TYR A 24 -10.07 3.08 -18.63
C TYR A 24 -9.49 2.52 -19.93
N PHE A 25 -8.23 2.14 -19.91
CA PHE A 25 -7.61 1.57 -21.10
C PHE A 25 -8.21 0.22 -21.49
N ILE A 26 -8.64 -0.55 -20.50
CA ILE A 26 -9.32 -1.81 -20.80
C ILE A 26 -10.60 -1.53 -21.56
N GLU A 27 -11.33 -0.50 -21.17
CA GLU A 27 -12.55 -0.15 -21.91
C GLU A 27 -12.24 0.29 -23.33
N LEU A 28 -11.11 0.97 -23.54
CA LEU A 28 -10.76 1.44 -24.88
C LEU A 28 -10.16 0.36 -25.75
N ASP A 29 -9.25 -0.42 -25.19
CA ASP A 29 -8.42 -1.34 -25.97
C ASP A 29 -8.68 -2.80 -25.69
N GLY A 30 -9.47 -3.09 -24.68
CA GLY A 30 -9.83 -4.47 -24.38
C GLY A 30 -8.83 -5.16 -23.47
N ASP A 31 -8.81 -6.48 -23.58
CA ASP A 31 -8.13 -7.31 -22.60
C ASP A 31 -6.62 -7.22 -22.61
N VAL A 32 -6.05 -6.52 -23.55
CA VAL A 32 -4.59 -6.42 -23.64
C VAL A 32 -3.99 -5.83 -22.36
N HIS A 33 -4.75 -5.02 -21.67
CA HIS A 33 -4.27 -4.39 -20.43
C HIS A 33 -4.65 -5.14 -19.17
N LEU A 34 -5.38 -6.23 -19.32
CA LEU A 34 -5.89 -6.94 -18.17
C LEU A 34 -4.80 -7.57 -17.30
N PRO A 35 -3.75 -8.17 -17.86
CA PRO A 35 -2.71 -8.76 -17.01
C PRO A 35 -2.04 -7.73 -16.11
N MET A 36 -1.79 -6.53 -16.61
CA MET A 36 -1.19 -5.50 -15.79
C MET A 36 -2.15 -5.00 -14.74
N TYR A 37 -3.43 -4.89 -15.08
CA TYR A 37 -4.44 -4.51 -14.11
C TYR A 37 -4.47 -5.49 -12.95
N GLU A 38 -4.48 -6.79 -13.26
CA GLU A 38 -4.52 -7.80 -12.22
C GLU A 38 -3.26 -7.80 -11.37
N LYS A 39 -2.11 -7.55 -11.99
CA LYS A 39 -0.87 -7.46 -11.24
C LYS A 39 -0.94 -6.30 -10.25
N PHE A 40 -1.43 -5.16 -10.69
CA PHE A 40 -1.51 -4.00 -9.81
C PHE A 40 -2.53 -4.21 -8.70
N GLU A 41 -3.61 -4.92 -9.01
CA GLU A 41 -4.56 -5.25 -7.95
C GLU A 41 -3.92 -6.10 -6.85
N THR A 42 -3.13 -7.07 -7.26
CA THR A 42 -2.44 -7.92 -6.29
C THR A 42 -1.47 -7.10 -5.44
N GLU A 43 -0.70 -6.22 -6.09
CA GLU A 43 0.25 -5.40 -5.36
C GLU A 43 -0.45 -4.45 -4.41
N LEU A 44 -1.58 -3.90 -4.84
CA LEU A 44 -2.34 -3.02 -3.96
C LEU A 44 -2.84 -3.76 -2.73
N ALA A 45 -3.37 -4.96 -2.92
CA ALA A 45 -3.85 -5.75 -1.81
C ALA A 45 -2.73 -6.06 -0.82
N GLU A 46 -1.56 -6.42 -1.34
CA GLU A 46 -0.43 -6.72 -0.49
C GLU A 46 0.04 -5.48 0.27
N LEU A 47 0.05 -4.34 -0.40
CA LEU A 47 0.48 -3.12 0.24
C LEU A 47 -0.50 -2.70 1.34
N LYS A 48 -1.79 -2.80 1.08
CA LYS A 48 -2.78 -2.46 2.09
C LYS A 48 -2.69 -3.39 3.29
N THR A 49 -2.43 -4.66 3.05
CA THR A 49 -2.28 -5.61 4.14
C THR A 49 -1.07 -5.23 5.01
N LYS A 50 0.02 -4.85 4.35
CA LYS A 50 1.23 -4.45 5.08
C LYS A 50 0.98 -3.17 5.87
N GLU A 51 0.32 -2.20 5.27
CA GLU A 51 0.04 -0.95 5.95
C GLU A 51 -0.88 -1.16 7.14
N ALA A 52 -1.87 -2.04 6.98
CA ALA A 52 -2.77 -2.35 8.08
C ALA A 52 -2.02 -3.01 9.23
N ALA A 53 -1.08 -3.90 8.90
CA ALA A 53 -0.28 -4.55 9.93
C ALA A 53 0.58 -3.54 10.68
N LYS A 54 1.19 -2.62 9.94
CA LYS A 54 1.99 -1.57 10.58
C LYS A 54 1.14 -0.69 11.47
N HIS A 55 -0.07 -0.38 11.03
CA HIS A 55 -0.98 0.42 11.82
C HIS A 55 -1.34 -0.28 13.12
N ARG A 56 -1.65 -1.57 13.04
CA ARG A 56 -1.95 -2.35 14.23
C ARG A 56 -0.76 -2.40 15.17
N ALA A 57 0.43 -2.56 14.63
CA ALA A 57 1.64 -2.60 15.45
C ALA A 57 1.85 -1.28 16.17
N ARG A 58 1.64 -0.18 15.47
CA ARG A 58 1.79 1.13 16.09
C ARG A 58 0.79 1.33 17.21
N LYS A 59 -0.44 0.90 16.98
CA LYS A 59 -1.45 1.04 18.02
C LYS A 59 -1.14 0.20 19.25
N ARG A 60 -0.59 -0.99 19.05
CA ARG A 60 -0.19 -1.79 20.18
C ARG A 60 0.89 -1.10 21.00
N LEU A 61 1.85 -0.51 20.29
CA LEU A 61 2.93 0.17 20.97
C LEU A 61 2.42 1.37 21.75
N GLU A 62 1.55 2.15 21.14
CA GLU A 62 0.99 3.31 21.83
C GLU A 62 0.18 2.90 23.04
N SER A 63 -0.58 1.84 22.92
CA SER A 63 -1.38 1.35 24.04
C SER A 63 -0.49 0.90 25.18
N TYR A 64 0.58 0.22 24.85
CA TYR A 64 1.52 -0.25 25.85
C TYR A 64 2.15 0.90 26.61
N PHE A 65 2.59 1.91 25.89
CA PHE A 65 3.19 3.07 26.53
C PHE A 65 2.18 3.83 27.40
N SER A 66 0.98 3.97 26.91
CA SER A 66 0.01 4.77 27.67
C SER A 66 -0.49 4.06 28.92
N GLU A 67 -0.23 2.76 29.05
CA GLU A 67 -0.59 2.06 30.27
C GLU A 67 0.49 2.13 31.33
N GLY A 68 1.51 2.91 31.09
CA GLY A 68 2.50 3.19 32.13
C GLY A 68 3.60 2.17 32.25
N GLY A 69 3.47 1.02 31.61
CA GLY A 69 4.52 0.02 31.67
C GLY A 69 5.64 0.30 30.71
N GLY A 70 5.25 0.66 29.53
CA GLY A 70 6.22 0.99 28.51
C GLY A 70 7.25 -0.07 28.30
N LEU A 71 8.39 0.36 27.83
CA LEU A 71 9.48 -0.56 27.56
C LEU A 71 10.07 -1.17 28.80
N LYS A 72 9.85 -0.56 29.94
CA LYS A 72 10.37 -1.12 31.17
C LYS A 72 9.81 -2.50 31.45
N ALA A 73 8.57 -2.70 31.11
CA ALA A 73 7.91 -3.99 31.39
C ALA A 73 8.36 -5.09 30.45
N ILE A 74 9.04 -4.74 29.38
CA ILE A 74 9.42 -5.73 28.39
C ILE A 74 10.60 -6.58 28.84
N ARG A 75 11.46 -6.05 29.67
CA ARG A 75 12.67 -6.74 30.08
C ARG A 75 12.40 -8.01 30.83
#